data_f17a477544378e7646ee5a38517de7f1
#
_entry.id   f17a477544378e7646ee5a38517de7f1
#
_cell.length_a   1.000
_cell.length_b   1.000
_cell.length_c   1.000
_cell.angle_alpha   90.00
_cell.angle_beta   90.00
_cell.angle_gamma   90.00
#
_symmetry.space_group_name_H-M   'P 1'
#
loop_
_entity.id
_entity.type
_entity.pdbx_description
1 polymer ?
#
loop_
_entity_poly.entity_id
_entity_poly.type
_entity_poly.pdbx_seq_one_letter_code
_entity_poly.pdbx_strand_id
1 'polypeptide(L)'
;GSVGQWLYQALAGINLEPDHPGYERIRIQPQTVRDLEWVSGSMNTIRGLIASSWKRTSETLTLDVTIPVGSEADIVIPKPARAVASSSNEYLKGLPPEFTIREGDGLVWQNGFKPGRPGIRSARDVGRAVEFVTGSGHYVFELQQAQ
;
A
#
# COMPACT_ATOMS: atom_id res chain seq x y z
N GLY A 1 4.66 26.07 -2.90
CA GLY A 1 3.72 26.20 -3.94
C GLY A 1 3.20 24.89 -4.52
N SER A 2 2.56 25.03 -5.63
CA SER A 2 1.90 23.89 -6.30
C SER A 2 2.89 22.82 -6.76
N VAL A 3 4.11 23.19 -7.09
CA VAL A 3 5.12 22.22 -7.55
C VAL A 3 5.51 21.26 -6.42
N GLY A 4 5.74 21.79 -5.21
CA GLY A 4 6.06 20.96 -4.06
C GLY A 4 4.92 20.03 -3.66
N GLN A 5 3.70 20.53 -3.69
CA GLN A 5 2.52 19.74 -3.39
C GLN A 5 2.35 18.58 -4.38
N TRP A 6 2.51 18.86 -5.67
CA TRP A 6 2.44 17.81 -6.69
C TRP A 6 3.47 16.71 -6.45
N LEU A 7 4.70 17.09 -6.10
CA LEU A 7 5.76 16.13 -5.83
C LEU A 7 5.40 15.21 -4.65
N TYR A 8 4.88 15.77 -3.58
CA TYR A 8 4.48 14.96 -2.41
C TYR A 8 3.32 14.03 -2.74
N GLN A 9 2.35 14.46 -3.54
CA GLN A 9 1.28 13.59 -4.00
C GLN A 9 1.82 12.43 -4.84
N ALA A 10 2.75 12.71 -5.74
CA ALA A 10 3.35 11.68 -6.57
C ALA A 10 4.14 10.66 -5.73
N LEU A 11 4.93 11.13 -4.76
CA LEU A 11 5.72 10.25 -3.90
C LEU A 11 4.85 9.48 -2.90
N ALA A 12 3.77 10.07 -2.43
CA ALA A 12 2.78 9.38 -1.61
C ALA A 12 1.97 8.37 -2.41
N GLY A 13 2.00 8.49 -3.74
CA GLY A 13 1.44 7.51 -4.65
C GLY A 13 -0.05 7.60 -4.89
N ILE A 14 -0.65 8.78 -4.72
CA ILE A 14 -2.09 8.96 -4.92
C ILE A 14 -2.39 9.13 -6.41
N ASN A 15 -3.16 8.21 -6.99
CA ASN A 15 -3.59 8.26 -8.38
C ASN A 15 -5.08 7.96 -8.47
N LEU A 16 -5.78 8.71 -9.32
CA LEU A 16 -7.18 8.45 -9.61
C LEU A 16 -7.28 7.67 -10.91
N GLU A 17 -8.04 6.59 -10.90
CA GLU A 17 -8.30 5.83 -12.12
C GLU A 17 -9.56 6.37 -12.77
N PRO A 18 -9.51 6.75 -14.06
CA PRO A 18 -10.69 7.27 -14.76
C PRO A 18 -11.68 6.16 -15.12
N ASP A 19 -12.88 6.56 -15.53
CA ASP A 19 -13.88 5.70 -16.18
C ASP A 19 -14.53 4.63 -15.32
N HIS A 20 -14.79 4.96 -14.06
CA HIS A 20 -15.59 4.10 -13.17
C HIS A 20 -16.89 4.82 -12.81
N PRO A 21 -17.96 4.67 -13.64
CA PRO A 21 -19.25 5.31 -13.32
C PRO A 21 -19.83 4.83 -12.00
N GLY A 22 -20.32 5.77 -11.19
CA GLY A 22 -20.99 5.44 -9.94
C GLY A 22 -20.09 5.35 -8.72
N TYR A 23 -18.76 5.24 -8.90
CA TYR A 23 -17.81 5.31 -7.80
C TYR A 23 -16.44 5.77 -8.31
N GLU A 24 -15.61 6.19 -7.39
CA GLU A 24 -14.25 6.60 -7.70
C GLU A 24 -13.28 5.46 -7.36
N ARG A 25 -12.39 5.15 -8.30
CA ARG A 25 -11.34 4.16 -8.09
C ARG A 25 -10.01 4.87 -7.87
N ILE A 26 -9.36 4.54 -6.78
CA ILE A 26 -8.14 5.19 -6.33
C ILE A 26 -7.04 4.14 -6.31
N ARG A 27 -5.86 4.51 -6.81
CA ARG A 27 -4.68 3.65 -6.70
C ARG A 27 -3.69 4.33 -5.78
N ILE A 28 -3.32 3.65 -4.71
CA ILE A 28 -2.30 4.12 -3.77
C ILE A 28 -1.06 3.26 -3.99
N GLN A 29 -0.03 3.85 -4.56
CA GLN A 29 1.21 3.15 -4.86
C GLN A 29 2.39 4.02 -4.40
N PRO A 30 2.84 3.87 -3.15
CA PRO A 30 3.93 4.68 -2.61
C PRO A 30 5.19 4.56 -3.46
N GLN A 31 5.84 5.69 -3.68
CA GLN A 31 7.11 5.75 -4.39
C GLN A 31 8.21 5.86 -3.34
N THR A 32 8.70 4.71 -2.89
CA THR A 32 9.72 4.64 -1.83
C THR A 32 11.10 4.92 -2.41
N VAL A 33 11.42 6.20 -2.54
CA VAL A 33 12.74 6.60 -3.03
C VAL A 33 13.80 6.45 -1.94
N ARG A 34 15.00 6.14 -2.38
CA ARG A 34 16.08 5.65 -1.54
C ARG A 34 16.44 6.56 -0.35
N ASP A 35 16.44 7.86 -0.57
CA ASP A 35 16.91 8.83 0.42
C ASP A 35 15.79 9.40 1.30
N LEU A 36 14.55 8.95 1.11
CA LEU A 36 13.42 9.44 1.90
C LEU A 36 12.99 8.40 2.92
N GLU A 37 12.78 8.84 4.15
CA GLU A 37 12.31 8.01 5.25
C GLU A 37 10.79 8.10 5.43
N TRP A 38 10.19 9.21 4.99
CA TRP A 38 8.75 9.39 5.07
C TRP A 38 8.26 10.39 4.01
N VAL A 39 7.02 10.23 3.59
CA VAL A 39 6.33 11.17 2.72
C VAL A 39 4.86 11.20 3.13
N SER A 40 4.25 12.38 3.06
CA SER A 40 2.82 12.54 3.32
C SER A 40 2.23 13.39 2.20
N GLY A 41 1.11 12.95 1.65
CA GLY A 41 0.38 13.68 0.62
C GLY A 41 -1.11 13.52 0.77
N SER A 42 -1.87 14.45 0.22
CA SER A 42 -3.31 14.39 0.23
C SER A 42 -3.90 15.06 -1.01
N MET A 43 -5.15 14.71 -1.31
CA MET A 43 -5.87 15.25 -2.45
C MET A 43 -7.35 15.36 -2.07
N ASN A 44 -7.93 16.54 -2.28
CA ASN A 44 -9.36 16.74 -2.10
C ASN A 44 -10.09 16.35 -3.39
N THR A 45 -11.14 15.55 -3.25
CA THR A 45 -11.99 15.15 -4.37
C THR A 45 -13.44 15.51 -4.05
N ILE A 46 -14.31 15.37 -5.05
CA ILE A 46 -15.74 15.60 -4.84
C ILE A 46 -16.35 14.63 -3.82
N ARG A 47 -15.69 13.49 -3.56
CA ARG A 47 -16.15 12.50 -2.59
C ARG A 47 -15.51 12.67 -1.23
N GLY A 48 -14.49 13.50 -1.11
CA GLY A 48 -13.80 13.77 0.15
C GLY A 48 -12.30 13.70 0.02
N LEU A 49 -11.63 13.66 1.16
CA LEU A 49 -10.19 13.69 1.25
C LEU A 49 -9.59 12.29 1.00
N ILE A 50 -8.63 12.23 0.10
CA ILE A 50 -7.73 11.09 -0.04
C ILE A 50 -6.41 11.48 0.62
N ALA A 51 -5.93 10.66 1.53
CA ALA A 51 -4.65 10.91 2.17
C ALA A 51 -3.80 9.65 2.11
N SER A 52 -2.51 9.83 1.91
CA SER A 52 -1.55 8.75 1.91
C SER A 52 -0.26 9.25 2.54
N SER A 53 0.22 8.55 3.53
CA SER A 53 1.54 8.82 4.09
C SER A 53 2.26 7.49 4.32
N TRP A 54 3.57 7.49 4.06
CA TRP A 54 4.36 6.32 4.33
C TRP A 54 5.61 6.70 5.11
N LYS A 55 6.07 5.75 5.89
CA LYS A 55 7.26 5.88 6.71
C LYS A 55 7.99 4.55 6.67
N ARG A 56 9.29 4.61 6.51
CA ARG A 56 10.09 3.39 6.47
C ARG A 56 11.29 3.45 7.40
N THR A 57 11.65 2.27 7.88
CA THR A 57 12.92 2.02 8.55
C THR A 57 13.69 0.97 7.74
N SER A 58 14.82 0.49 8.25
CA SER A 58 15.55 -0.58 7.58
C SER A 58 14.76 -1.88 7.48
N GLU A 59 13.76 -2.09 8.33
CA GLU A 59 13.02 -3.36 8.44
C GLU A 59 11.52 -3.23 8.22
N THR A 60 10.97 -2.02 8.27
CA THR A 60 9.53 -1.81 8.21
C THR A 60 9.15 -0.75 7.20
N LEU A 61 7.93 -0.89 6.69
CA LEU A 61 7.27 0.15 5.90
C LEU A 61 5.84 0.27 6.45
N THR A 62 5.49 1.46 6.92
CA THR A 62 4.16 1.76 7.41
C THR A 62 3.47 2.68 6.42
N LEU A 63 2.26 2.32 5.99
CA LEU A 63 1.46 3.09 5.05
C LEU A 63 0.11 3.41 5.69
N ASP A 64 -0.15 4.70 5.88
CA ASP A 64 -1.39 5.21 6.44
C ASP A 64 -2.20 5.83 5.31
N VAL A 65 -3.40 5.31 5.05
CA VAL A 65 -4.23 5.78 3.94
C VAL A 65 -5.65 6.06 4.40
N THR A 66 -6.25 7.09 3.82
CA THR A 66 -7.64 7.45 4.01
C THR A 66 -8.36 7.44 2.66
N ILE A 67 -9.42 6.65 2.56
CA ILE A 67 -10.22 6.48 1.34
C ILE A 67 -11.64 6.99 1.64
N PRO A 68 -12.12 8.01 0.91
CA PRO A 68 -13.42 8.62 1.21
C PRO A 68 -14.59 7.70 0.85
N VAL A 69 -15.73 7.99 1.46
CA VAL A 69 -16.98 7.26 1.20
C VAL A 69 -17.34 7.32 -0.28
N GLY A 70 -17.81 6.21 -0.83
CA GLY A 70 -18.16 6.10 -2.25
C GLY A 70 -16.98 5.78 -3.15
N SER A 71 -15.83 5.47 -2.58
CA SER A 71 -14.61 5.14 -3.33
C SER A 71 -14.13 3.74 -2.98
N GLU A 72 -13.42 3.13 -3.92
CA GLU A 72 -12.66 1.91 -3.70
C GLU A 72 -11.20 2.18 -4.03
N ALA A 73 -10.31 1.39 -3.46
CA ALA A 73 -8.88 1.60 -3.66
C ALA A 73 -8.13 0.30 -3.90
N ASP A 74 -7.10 0.42 -4.73
CA ASP A 74 -6.05 -0.57 -4.85
C ASP A 74 -4.83 -0.03 -4.09
N ILE A 75 -4.47 -0.71 -3.01
CA ILE A 75 -3.34 -0.31 -2.17
C ILE A 75 -2.17 -1.21 -2.52
N VAL A 76 -1.14 -0.64 -3.15
CA VAL A 76 0.01 -1.39 -3.64
C VAL A 76 1.16 -1.18 -2.67
N ILE A 77 1.53 -2.23 -1.94
CA ILE A 77 2.59 -2.16 -0.93
C ILE A 77 3.83 -2.82 -1.52
N PRO A 78 4.92 -2.05 -1.74
CA PRO A 78 6.14 -2.61 -2.33
C PRO A 78 6.76 -3.64 -1.40
N LYS A 79 7.21 -4.76 -1.97
CA LYS A 79 7.95 -5.77 -1.23
C LYS A 79 9.36 -5.29 -0.93
N PRO A 80 9.98 -5.80 0.15
CA PRO A 80 11.41 -5.59 0.35
C PRO A 80 12.19 -6.13 -0.86
N ALA A 81 13.28 -5.48 -1.22
CA ALA A 81 14.10 -5.92 -2.35
C ALA A 81 14.57 -7.36 -2.20
N ARG A 82 14.86 -7.78 -0.98
CA ARG A 82 15.23 -9.15 -0.64
C ARG A 82 14.14 -10.14 -1.00
N ALA A 83 12.87 -9.82 -0.71
CA ALA A 83 11.75 -10.71 -1.00
C ALA A 83 11.51 -10.84 -2.51
N VAL A 84 11.73 -9.77 -3.28
CA VAL A 84 11.63 -9.81 -4.74
C VAL A 84 12.72 -10.73 -5.31
N ALA A 85 13.95 -10.61 -4.82
CA ALA A 85 15.04 -11.48 -5.25
C ALA A 85 14.76 -12.95 -4.93
N SER A 86 14.23 -13.23 -3.72
CA SER A 86 13.90 -14.60 -3.30
C SER A 86 12.82 -15.22 -4.16
N SER A 87 11.82 -14.46 -4.57
CA SER A 87 10.68 -14.99 -5.34
C SER A 87 11.09 -15.47 -6.73
N SER A 88 12.23 -15.01 -7.25
CA SER A 88 12.75 -15.42 -8.55
C SER A 88 13.74 -16.59 -8.47
N ASN A 89 14.08 -17.06 -7.26
CA ASN A 89 15.06 -18.11 -7.03
C ASN A 89 14.36 -19.39 -6.53
N GLU A 90 14.43 -20.46 -7.32
CA GLU A 90 13.76 -21.70 -6.99
C GLU A 90 14.27 -22.38 -5.71
N TYR A 91 15.55 -22.18 -5.38
CA TYR A 91 16.11 -22.74 -4.15
C TYR A 91 15.50 -22.13 -2.88
N LEU A 92 14.89 -20.96 -3.01
CA LEU A 92 14.28 -20.25 -1.89
C LEU A 92 12.77 -20.49 -1.79
N LYS A 93 12.18 -21.25 -2.72
CA LYS A 93 10.78 -21.63 -2.64
C LYS A 93 10.56 -22.54 -1.42
N GLY A 94 9.50 -22.28 -0.70
CA GLY A 94 9.18 -23.07 0.49
C GLY A 94 9.84 -22.61 1.77
N LEU A 95 10.71 -21.62 1.72
CA LEU A 95 11.26 -21.00 2.92
C LEU A 95 10.19 -20.17 3.62
N PRO A 96 10.34 -19.89 4.94
CA PRO A 96 9.42 -19.02 5.64
C PRO A 96 9.27 -17.68 4.93
N PRO A 97 8.12 -17.00 5.07
CA PRO A 97 7.91 -15.70 4.43
C PRO A 97 8.96 -14.69 4.90
N GLU A 98 9.50 -13.93 3.95
CA GLU A 98 10.51 -12.91 4.26
C GLU A 98 9.88 -11.64 4.79
N PHE A 99 8.57 -11.52 4.75
CA PHE A 99 7.86 -10.37 5.28
C PHE A 99 6.42 -10.74 5.63
N THR A 100 5.82 -9.94 6.49
CA THR A 100 4.39 -10.00 6.78
C THR A 100 3.81 -8.60 6.64
N ILE A 101 2.51 -8.51 6.36
CA ILE A 101 1.80 -7.24 6.33
C ILE A 101 0.62 -7.33 7.29
N ARG A 102 0.54 -6.33 8.17
CA ARG A 102 -0.58 -6.17 9.10
C ARG A 102 -1.37 -4.92 8.74
N GLU A 103 -2.65 -4.90 9.08
CA GLU A 103 -3.46 -3.69 9.09
C GLU A 103 -4.02 -3.54 10.49
N GLY A 104 -3.68 -2.44 11.17
CA GLY A 104 -3.99 -2.29 12.58
C GLY A 104 -3.39 -3.45 13.37
N ASP A 105 -4.23 -4.16 14.11
CA ASP A 105 -3.81 -5.29 14.93
C ASP A 105 -3.91 -6.64 14.22
N GLY A 106 -4.36 -6.66 12.96
CA GLY A 106 -4.64 -7.90 12.25
C GLY A 106 -3.65 -8.21 11.15
N LEU A 107 -3.25 -9.48 11.05
CA LEU A 107 -2.42 -9.96 9.96
C LEU A 107 -3.24 -10.05 8.69
N VAL A 108 -2.77 -9.44 7.60
CA VAL A 108 -3.48 -9.43 6.31
C VAL A 108 -2.70 -10.13 5.20
N TRP A 109 -1.41 -10.36 5.40
CA TRP A 109 -0.60 -11.08 4.42
C TRP A 109 0.54 -11.85 5.10
N GLN A 110 0.60 -13.14 4.81
CA GLN A 110 1.72 -14.01 5.17
C GLN A 110 1.71 -15.18 4.21
N ASN A 111 2.52 -15.11 3.14
CA ASN A 111 2.50 -16.06 2.02
C ASN A 111 1.14 -16.16 1.32
N GLY A 112 0.31 -15.17 1.47
CA GLY A 112 -1.03 -15.13 0.90
C GLY A 112 -1.93 -14.24 1.73
N PHE A 113 -3.09 -13.93 1.18
CA PHE A 113 -4.06 -13.07 1.84
C PHE A 113 -4.66 -13.75 3.07
N LYS A 114 -4.73 -13.00 4.18
CA LYS A 114 -5.40 -13.42 5.41
C LYS A 114 -6.65 -12.58 5.59
N PRO A 115 -7.84 -13.11 5.28
CA PRO A 115 -9.09 -12.36 5.40
C PRO A 115 -9.50 -12.14 6.85
N GLY A 116 -10.41 -11.20 7.07
CA GLY A 116 -10.98 -10.94 8.39
C GLY A 116 -10.92 -9.50 8.85
N ARG A 117 -10.14 -8.64 8.18
CA ARG A 117 -10.11 -7.20 8.53
C ARG A 117 -11.21 -6.45 7.79
N PRO A 118 -11.98 -5.60 8.50
CA PRO A 118 -13.04 -4.82 7.86
C PRO A 118 -12.52 -3.93 6.74
N GLY A 119 -13.23 -3.88 5.64
CA GLY A 119 -12.92 -3.03 4.51
C GLY A 119 -11.88 -3.58 3.53
N ILE A 120 -11.09 -4.56 3.94
CA ILE A 120 -10.08 -5.18 3.09
C ILE A 120 -10.70 -6.40 2.44
N ARG A 121 -10.91 -6.34 1.11
CA ARG A 121 -11.66 -7.36 0.37
C ARG A 121 -10.80 -8.49 -0.16
N SER A 122 -9.61 -8.15 -0.65
CA SER A 122 -8.71 -9.13 -1.25
C SER A 122 -7.29 -8.62 -1.28
N ALA A 123 -6.38 -9.52 -1.58
CA ALA A 123 -4.98 -9.18 -1.81
C ALA A 123 -4.37 -10.18 -2.76
N ARG A 124 -3.40 -9.73 -3.55
CA ARG A 124 -2.68 -10.59 -4.47
C ARG A 124 -1.23 -10.16 -4.59
N ASP A 125 -0.38 -11.12 -4.88
CA ASP A 125 1.02 -10.89 -5.20
C ASP A 125 1.12 -10.45 -6.67
N VAL A 126 1.68 -9.27 -6.92
CA VAL A 126 1.87 -8.76 -8.28
C VAL A 126 3.35 -8.72 -8.69
N GLY A 127 4.19 -9.52 -8.03
CA GLY A 127 5.61 -9.65 -8.31
C GLY A 127 6.47 -8.81 -7.40
N ARG A 128 6.51 -7.50 -7.62
CA ARG A 128 7.32 -6.57 -6.82
C ARG A 128 6.55 -5.95 -5.66
N ALA A 129 5.28 -6.27 -5.55
CA ALA A 129 4.41 -5.68 -4.54
C ALA A 129 3.28 -6.63 -4.19
N VAL A 130 2.57 -6.30 -3.12
CA VAL A 130 1.30 -6.93 -2.77
C VAL A 130 0.22 -5.87 -2.93
N GLU A 131 -0.83 -6.21 -3.70
CA GLU A 131 -1.92 -5.29 -3.98
C GLU A 131 -3.16 -5.69 -3.20
N PHE A 132 -3.65 -4.77 -2.36
CA PHE A 132 -4.87 -4.95 -1.57
C PHE A 132 -6.01 -4.18 -2.21
N VAL A 133 -7.19 -4.76 -2.23
CA VAL A 133 -8.41 -4.07 -2.64
C VAL A 133 -9.20 -3.71 -1.39
N THR A 134 -9.48 -2.42 -1.22
CA THR A 134 -10.21 -1.92 -0.04
C THR A 134 -11.40 -1.08 -0.45
N GLY A 135 -12.39 -0.99 0.46
CA GLY A 135 -13.43 0.03 0.38
C GLY A 135 -13.01 1.31 1.08
N SER A 136 -13.98 2.19 1.34
CA SER A 136 -13.72 3.43 2.07
C SER A 136 -13.31 3.15 3.52
N GLY A 137 -12.52 4.03 4.10
CA GLY A 137 -12.08 3.93 5.48
C GLY A 137 -10.68 4.46 5.68
N HIS A 138 -10.22 4.32 6.90
CA HIS A 138 -8.86 4.66 7.29
C HIS A 138 -8.11 3.35 7.59
N TYR A 139 -6.98 3.15 6.94
CA TYR A 139 -6.20 1.92 7.06
C TYR A 139 -4.76 2.26 7.38
N VAL A 140 -4.16 1.47 8.26
CA VAL A 140 -2.72 1.56 8.56
C VAL A 140 -2.11 0.19 8.29
N PHE A 141 -1.39 0.09 7.18
CA PHE A 141 -0.67 -1.12 6.81
C PHE A 141 0.76 -1.05 7.30
N GLU A 142 1.25 -2.13 7.85
CA GLU A 142 2.65 -2.24 8.25
C GLU A 142 3.26 -3.50 7.64
N LEU A 143 4.22 -3.31 6.77
CA LEU A 143 5.04 -4.39 6.26
C LEU A 143 6.27 -4.52 7.14
N GLN A 144 6.52 -5.73 7.63
CA GLN A 144 7.67 -6.02 8.47
C GLN A 144 8.48 -7.16 7.86
N GLN A 145 9.78 -6.93 7.70
CA GLN A 145 10.68 -7.97 7.20
C GLN A 145 10.94 -9.00 8.28
N ALA A 146 11.05 -10.25 7.89
CA ALA A 146 11.46 -11.31 8.80
C ALA A 146 12.94 -11.15 9.16
N GLN A 147 13.25 -11.49 10.38
CA GLN A 147 14.64 -11.47 10.86
C GLN A 147 15.34 -12.80 10.61
#